data_4c0ab1bac66f27184c00ee32247c0da0
#
_entry.id   4c0ab1bac66f27184c00ee32247c0da0
#
_cell.length_a   1.000
_cell.length_b   1.000
_cell.length_c   1.000
_cell.angle_alpha   90.00
_cell.angle_beta   90.00
_cell.angle_gamma   90.00
#
_symmetry.space_group_name_H-M   'P 1'
#
loop_
_entity.id
_entity.type
_entity.pdbx_description
1 polymer ?
#
loop_
_entity_poly.entity_id
_entity_poly.type
_entity_poly.pdbx_seq_one_letter_code
_entity_poly.pdbx_strand_id
1 'polypeptide(L)'
;MKKKIGILLALLSFSCQSKEKNIILPHTNQPIKMELQEKMEVATFAGGCFWCTEAVFLELNGVKSVISGYIGGKTINPTYKDICNGDTGHAEAIQIEFDSSKISFGELLEVFFATHDPTTLNRQGNDSGTQYRSEIFYHSERQKKTAEEYITLLTKENTFGKPIVTVISAESKFYEAEDYHQNYYNQNQSQGYCSYVITPKVEKVRKLFKNKLKK
;
A
#
# COMPACT_ATOMS: atom_id res chain seq x y z
N MET A 1 85.14 -30.60 -35.06
CA MET A 1 85.03 -30.73 -33.56
C MET A 1 84.30 -29.54 -32.99
N LYS A 2 83.06 -29.72 -32.68
CA LYS A 2 82.19 -28.63 -32.20
C LYS A 2 81.99 -28.73 -30.67
N LYS A 3 82.49 -27.80 -29.94
CA LYS A 3 82.31 -27.66 -28.46
C LYS A 3 80.92 -27.16 -28.17
N LYS A 4 80.13 -27.86 -27.39
CA LYS A 4 78.87 -27.43 -26.83
C LYS A 4 79.11 -26.78 -25.49
N ILE A 5 78.74 -25.51 -25.38
CA ILE A 5 78.71 -24.74 -24.12
C ILE A 5 77.35 -24.94 -23.51
N GLY A 6 77.30 -25.56 -22.34
CA GLY A 6 76.07 -25.65 -21.55
C GLY A 6 75.87 -24.43 -20.69
N ILE A 7 74.77 -23.74 -20.83
CA ILE A 7 74.38 -22.64 -19.97
C ILE A 7 73.48 -23.19 -18.83
N LEU A 8 73.95 -23.08 -17.59
CA LEU A 8 73.26 -23.46 -16.38
C LEU A 8 72.38 -22.31 -15.94
N LEU A 9 71.08 -22.43 -16.06
CA LEU A 9 70.13 -21.44 -15.62
C LEU A 9 69.75 -21.71 -14.16
N ALA A 10 70.20 -20.86 -13.22
CA ALA A 10 69.83 -20.94 -11.82
C ALA A 10 68.46 -20.27 -11.63
N LEU A 11 67.43 -21.07 -11.32
CA LEU A 11 66.10 -20.59 -10.91
C LEU A 11 66.12 -20.17 -9.42
N LEU A 12 66.13 -18.88 -9.16
CA LEU A 12 65.92 -18.32 -7.82
C LEU A 12 64.40 -18.32 -7.55
N SER A 13 63.90 -19.24 -6.73
CA SER A 13 62.55 -19.27 -6.21
C SER A 13 62.42 -18.30 -5.05
N PHE A 14 61.80 -17.13 -5.29
CA PHE A 14 61.35 -16.22 -4.23
C PHE A 14 60.07 -16.82 -3.59
N SER A 15 60.22 -17.37 -2.38
CA SER A 15 59.12 -17.76 -1.53
C SER A 15 58.59 -16.51 -0.80
N CYS A 16 57.46 -16.01 -1.28
CA CYS A 16 56.72 -14.94 -0.60
C CYS A 16 55.86 -15.56 0.50
N GLN A 17 56.37 -15.58 1.72
CA GLN A 17 55.65 -16.04 2.91
C GLN A 17 54.73 -14.93 3.39
N SER A 18 53.45 -14.94 2.95
CA SER A 18 52.41 -14.06 3.51
C SER A 18 52.07 -14.52 4.93
N LYS A 19 52.41 -13.72 5.93
CA LYS A 19 51.91 -13.90 7.28
C LYS A 19 50.40 -13.60 7.29
N GLU A 20 49.57 -14.62 7.32
CA GLU A 20 48.14 -14.49 7.64
C GLU A 20 48.04 -13.98 9.08
N LYS A 21 47.54 -12.75 9.21
CA LYS A 21 47.08 -12.23 10.50
C LYS A 21 45.74 -12.90 10.81
N ASN A 22 45.76 -13.85 11.75
CA ASN A 22 44.52 -14.37 12.32
C ASN A 22 43.79 -13.22 13.02
N ILE A 23 42.78 -12.65 12.34
CA ILE A 23 41.84 -11.72 12.95
C ILE A 23 40.88 -12.58 13.77
N ILE A 24 41.11 -12.62 15.10
CA ILE A 24 40.17 -13.22 16.05
C ILE A 24 39.01 -12.23 16.18
N LEU A 25 37.86 -12.52 15.48
CA LEU A 25 36.64 -11.78 15.71
C LEU A 25 36.09 -12.17 17.09
N PRO A 26 35.68 -11.22 17.93
CA PRO A 26 35.05 -11.55 19.19
C PRO A 26 33.73 -12.30 18.95
N HIS A 27 33.67 -13.55 19.40
CA HIS A 27 32.42 -14.29 19.44
C HIS A 27 31.53 -13.67 20.51
N THR A 28 30.58 -12.81 20.10
CA THR A 28 29.47 -12.42 20.96
C THR A 28 28.43 -13.53 20.91
N ASN A 29 28.38 -14.34 21.96
CA ASN A 29 27.35 -15.38 22.17
C ASN A 29 25.96 -14.78 22.52
N GLN A 30 25.72 -13.53 22.21
CA GLN A 30 24.38 -12.96 22.33
C GLN A 30 23.69 -13.14 20.97
N PRO A 31 22.50 -13.79 20.92
CA PRO A 31 21.69 -13.77 19.71
C PRO A 31 21.39 -12.30 19.44
N ILE A 32 21.88 -11.78 18.31
CA ILE A 32 21.45 -10.49 17.80
C ILE A 32 19.96 -10.68 17.49
N LYS A 33 19.12 -10.28 18.45
CA LYS A 33 17.68 -10.15 18.22
C LYS A 33 17.54 -9.01 17.23
N MET A 34 17.56 -9.34 15.94
CA MET A 34 17.11 -8.43 14.91
C MET A 34 15.62 -8.20 15.19
N GLU A 35 15.31 -7.19 16.02
CA GLU A 35 13.97 -6.64 16.03
C GLU A 35 13.71 -6.20 14.58
N LEU A 36 12.77 -6.89 13.93
CA LEU A 36 12.20 -6.44 12.68
C LEU A 36 11.58 -5.08 12.99
N GLN A 37 12.30 -4.02 12.71
CA GLN A 37 11.84 -2.65 12.92
C GLN A 37 10.62 -2.48 12.00
N GLU A 38 9.44 -2.33 12.58
CA GLU A 38 8.21 -2.10 11.84
C GLU A 38 8.43 -0.90 10.92
N LYS A 39 8.25 -1.11 9.63
CA LYS A 39 8.44 -0.07 8.63
C LYS A 39 7.10 0.56 8.31
N MET A 40 6.69 1.50 9.15
CA MET A 40 5.41 2.18 9.03
C MET A 40 5.37 3.09 7.83
N GLU A 41 4.33 2.95 7.03
CA GLU A 41 4.02 3.79 5.87
C GLU A 41 2.54 4.18 5.89
N VAL A 42 2.21 5.22 5.12
CA VAL A 42 0.84 5.71 4.98
C VAL A 42 0.39 5.55 3.52
N ALA A 43 -0.86 5.13 3.33
CA ALA A 43 -1.55 5.11 2.03
C ALA A 43 -2.90 5.81 2.16
N THR A 44 -3.36 6.52 1.12
CA THR A 44 -4.67 7.20 1.13
C THR A 44 -5.44 6.88 -0.14
N PHE A 45 -6.66 6.35 0.02
CA PHE A 45 -7.53 5.91 -1.06
C PHE A 45 -8.94 6.46 -0.94
N ALA A 46 -9.48 6.95 -2.05
CA ALA A 46 -10.89 7.26 -2.23
C ALA A 46 -11.51 6.25 -3.21
N GLY A 47 -12.53 5.53 -2.79
CA GLY A 47 -13.16 4.44 -3.57
C GLY A 47 -14.67 4.32 -3.35
N GLY A 48 -15.37 5.46 -3.27
CA GLY A 48 -16.78 5.56 -2.88
C GLY A 48 -16.93 5.80 -1.39
N CYS A 49 -18.04 5.35 -0.81
CA CYS A 49 -18.32 5.51 0.61
C CYS A 49 -17.18 4.96 1.49
N PHE A 50 -16.64 5.81 2.35
CA PHE A 50 -15.50 5.48 3.21
C PHE A 50 -15.81 4.37 4.25
N TRP A 51 -17.06 4.20 4.69
CA TRP A 51 -17.45 3.05 5.53
C TRP A 51 -17.15 1.71 4.87
N CYS A 52 -17.34 1.63 3.53
CA CYS A 52 -17.05 0.44 2.76
C CYS A 52 -15.56 0.14 2.69
N THR A 53 -14.76 1.16 2.34
CA THR A 53 -13.32 1.02 2.19
C THR A 53 -12.65 0.80 3.54
N GLU A 54 -13.04 1.52 4.59
CA GLU A 54 -12.55 1.32 5.95
C GLU A 54 -12.75 -0.13 6.43
N ALA A 55 -13.99 -0.65 6.32
CA ALA A 55 -14.32 -2.01 6.74
C ALA A 55 -13.44 -3.08 6.06
N VAL A 56 -13.17 -2.90 4.78
CA VAL A 56 -12.33 -3.80 3.97
C VAL A 56 -10.87 -3.77 4.44
N PHE A 57 -10.29 -2.59 4.60
CA PHE A 57 -8.87 -2.47 4.94
C PHE A 57 -8.57 -2.79 6.40
N LEU A 58 -9.53 -2.65 7.30
CA LEU A 58 -9.40 -3.09 8.70
C LEU A 58 -9.20 -4.61 8.85
N GLU A 59 -9.63 -5.43 7.87
CA GLU A 59 -9.44 -6.89 7.88
C GLU A 59 -7.98 -7.32 7.65
N LEU A 60 -7.13 -6.45 7.07
CA LEU A 60 -5.83 -6.85 6.54
C LEU A 60 -4.73 -6.91 7.60
N ASN A 61 -3.98 -8.01 7.61
CA ASN A 61 -2.78 -8.14 8.43
C ASN A 61 -1.70 -7.17 7.93
N GLY A 62 -1.04 -6.47 8.87
CA GLY A 62 -0.09 -5.41 8.57
C GLY A 62 -0.72 -4.02 8.54
N VAL A 63 -2.04 -3.89 8.38
CA VAL A 63 -2.76 -2.62 8.57
C VAL A 63 -2.92 -2.35 10.06
N LYS A 64 -2.39 -1.22 10.53
CA LYS A 64 -2.40 -0.81 11.95
C LYS A 64 -3.63 0.02 12.28
N SER A 65 -3.90 1.02 11.45
CA SER A 65 -5.07 1.89 11.58
C SER A 65 -5.65 2.23 10.21
N VAL A 66 -6.94 2.51 10.19
CA VAL A 66 -7.66 3.08 9.04
C VAL A 66 -8.53 4.20 9.59
N ILE A 67 -8.37 5.39 9.05
CA ILE A 67 -9.11 6.59 9.46
C ILE A 67 -9.93 7.05 8.26
N SER A 68 -11.23 7.16 8.45
CA SER A 68 -12.16 7.75 7.47
C SER A 68 -12.08 9.26 7.49
N GLY A 69 -12.09 9.92 6.31
CA GLY A 69 -11.95 11.37 6.23
C GLY A 69 -12.18 11.94 4.83
N TYR A 70 -11.72 13.17 4.64
CA TYR A 70 -11.95 14.00 3.47
C TYR A 70 -10.63 14.55 2.94
N ILE A 71 -10.40 14.47 1.63
CA ILE A 71 -9.15 14.90 0.99
C ILE A 71 -9.38 15.39 -0.45
N GLY A 72 -8.45 16.18 -0.97
CA GLY A 72 -8.40 16.59 -2.39
C GLY A 72 -9.30 17.76 -2.75
N GLY A 73 -10.03 18.34 -1.79
CA GLY A 73 -10.90 19.50 -1.97
C GLY A 73 -10.27 20.81 -1.54
N LYS A 74 -11.09 21.87 -1.53
CA LYS A 74 -10.68 23.25 -1.24
C LYS A 74 -11.19 23.77 0.10
N THR A 75 -12.28 23.21 0.62
CA THR A 75 -12.90 23.63 1.86
C THR A 75 -12.01 23.28 3.04
N ILE A 76 -11.76 24.27 3.91
CA ILE A 76 -10.95 24.09 5.12
C ILE A 76 -11.86 23.58 6.24
N ASN A 77 -11.43 22.51 6.93
CA ASN A 77 -12.18 21.84 7.99
C ASN A 77 -13.63 21.52 7.57
N PRO A 78 -13.83 20.76 6.46
CA PRO A 78 -15.17 20.43 6.01
C PRO A 78 -15.88 19.53 7.03
N THR A 79 -17.18 19.69 7.15
CA THR A 79 -18.06 18.77 7.87
C THR A 79 -18.68 17.77 6.90
N TYR A 80 -19.20 16.65 7.41
CA TYR A 80 -19.95 15.68 6.58
C TYR A 80 -21.10 16.34 5.81
N LYS A 81 -21.78 17.30 6.44
CA LYS A 81 -22.84 18.06 5.78
C LYS A 81 -22.33 18.83 4.55
N ASP A 82 -21.16 19.46 4.66
CA ASP A 82 -20.54 20.17 3.54
C ASP A 82 -20.18 19.20 2.42
N ILE A 83 -19.63 18.04 2.76
CA ILE A 83 -19.31 16.98 1.78
C ILE A 83 -20.58 16.53 1.04
N CYS A 84 -21.68 16.32 1.76
CA CYS A 84 -22.96 15.90 1.16
C CYS A 84 -23.55 16.98 0.23
N ASN A 85 -23.26 18.24 0.42
CA ASN A 85 -23.65 19.31 -0.50
C ASN A 85 -22.94 19.22 -1.86
N GLY A 86 -21.76 18.56 -1.92
CA GLY A 86 -21.06 18.24 -3.17
C GLY A 86 -20.20 19.35 -3.76
N ASP A 87 -20.02 20.47 -3.06
CA ASP A 87 -19.30 21.67 -3.53
C ASP A 87 -17.91 21.88 -2.90
N THR A 88 -17.54 21.06 -1.92
CA THR A 88 -16.24 21.15 -1.22
C THR A 88 -15.05 20.74 -2.09
N GLY A 89 -15.29 19.92 -3.13
CA GLY A 89 -14.28 19.28 -3.94
C GLY A 89 -13.56 18.11 -3.26
N HIS A 90 -13.83 17.84 -1.97
CA HIS A 90 -13.24 16.69 -1.27
C HIS A 90 -13.86 15.36 -1.73
N ALA A 91 -13.02 14.31 -1.70
CA ALA A 91 -13.49 12.94 -1.74
C ALA A 91 -13.64 12.39 -0.32
N GLU A 92 -14.61 11.49 -0.11
CA GLU A 92 -14.58 10.54 0.98
C GLU A 92 -13.40 9.58 0.75
N ALA A 93 -12.52 9.48 1.72
CA ALA A 93 -11.31 8.69 1.62
C ALA A 93 -10.96 8.04 2.95
N ILE A 94 -10.08 7.06 2.86
CA ILE A 94 -9.44 6.46 4.03
C ILE A 94 -7.94 6.74 4.01
N GLN A 95 -7.38 7.03 5.18
CA GLN A 95 -5.95 7.05 5.41
C GLN A 95 -5.56 5.81 6.21
N ILE A 96 -4.62 5.05 5.67
CA ILE A 96 -4.19 3.73 6.17
C ILE A 96 -2.77 3.85 6.68
N GLU A 97 -2.54 3.53 7.94
CA GLU A 97 -1.21 3.29 8.48
C GLU A 97 -0.91 1.79 8.42
N PHE A 98 0.19 1.40 7.79
CA PHE A 98 0.51 -0.01 7.57
C PHE A 98 2.00 -0.32 7.75
N ASP A 99 2.29 -1.54 8.17
CA ASP A 99 3.63 -2.10 8.28
C ASP A 99 4.04 -2.71 6.93
N SER A 100 4.88 -1.99 6.18
CA SER A 100 5.30 -2.42 4.85
C SER A 100 6.21 -3.65 4.84
N SER A 101 6.61 -4.16 6.00
CA SER A 101 7.24 -5.48 6.13
C SER A 101 6.24 -6.64 6.11
N LYS A 102 4.93 -6.37 6.33
CA LYS A 102 3.86 -7.37 6.38
C LYS A 102 2.91 -7.30 5.20
N ILE A 103 2.63 -6.08 4.72
CA ILE A 103 1.78 -5.84 3.55
C ILE A 103 2.36 -4.67 2.77
N SER A 104 2.57 -4.85 1.47
CA SER A 104 3.11 -3.82 0.59
C SER A 104 2.03 -2.86 0.08
N PHE A 105 2.41 -1.67 -0.37
CA PHE A 105 1.50 -0.74 -1.04
C PHE A 105 0.84 -1.35 -2.29
N GLY A 106 1.57 -2.18 -3.05
CA GLY A 106 1.02 -2.92 -4.20
C GLY A 106 -0.09 -3.88 -3.80
N GLU A 107 0.05 -4.58 -2.67
CA GLU A 107 -0.99 -5.45 -2.13
C GLU A 107 -2.22 -4.67 -1.62
N LEU A 108 -2.02 -3.47 -1.08
CA LEU A 108 -3.14 -2.58 -0.76
C LEU A 108 -3.88 -2.14 -2.02
N LEU A 109 -3.16 -1.82 -3.13
CA LEU A 109 -3.79 -1.52 -4.43
C LEU A 109 -4.59 -2.71 -4.97
N GLU A 110 -4.08 -3.94 -4.82
CA GLU A 110 -4.78 -5.15 -5.22
C GLU A 110 -6.14 -5.27 -4.54
N VAL A 111 -6.19 -5.05 -3.22
CA VAL A 111 -7.44 -5.04 -2.45
C VAL A 111 -8.34 -3.87 -2.86
N PHE A 112 -7.78 -2.68 -3.05
CA PHE A 112 -8.51 -1.49 -3.48
C PHE A 112 -9.26 -1.72 -4.80
N PHE A 113 -8.57 -2.16 -5.84
CA PHE A 113 -9.17 -2.43 -7.14
C PHE A 113 -10.10 -3.67 -7.15
N ALA A 114 -9.91 -4.61 -6.25
CA ALA A 114 -10.82 -5.76 -6.11
C ALA A 114 -12.16 -5.41 -5.44
N THR A 115 -12.26 -4.29 -4.71
CA THR A 115 -13.39 -4.01 -3.81
C THR A 115 -14.23 -2.79 -4.20
N HIS A 116 -13.84 -2.05 -5.26
CA HIS A 116 -14.64 -0.97 -5.83
C HIS A 116 -14.67 -1.08 -7.36
N ASP A 117 -15.54 -0.32 -8.00
CA ASP A 117 -15.58 -0.19 -9.46
C ASP A 117 -14.79 1.05 -9.88
N PRO A 118 -13.59 0.89 -10.47
CA PRO A 118 -12.75 2.01 -10.88
C PRO A 118 -13.16 2.61 -12.24
N THR A 119 -14.28 2.19 -12.83
CA THR A 119 -14.70 2.60 -14.19
C THR A 119 -15.86 3.59 -14.20
N THR A 120 -16.36 3.96 -13.03
CA THR A 120 -17.52 4.88 -12.91
C THR A 120 -17.06 6.24 -12.38
N LEU A 121 -17.19 7.27 -13.22
CA LEU A 121 -16.80 8.64 -12.86
C LEU A 121 -17.75 9.20 -11.79
N ASN A 122 -17.18 9.70 -10.69
CA ASN A 122 -17.91 10.32 -9.58
C ASN A 122 -19.09 9.48 -9.07
N ARG A 123 -18.90 8.18 -9.03
CA ARG A 123 -19.97 7.24 -8.62
C ARG A 123 -19.36 5.93 -8.12
N GLN A 124 -20.01 5.35 -7.11
CA GLN A 124 -19.73 3.99 -6.68
C GLN A 124 -21.04 3.27 -6.33
N GLY A 125 -21.47 2.36 -7.21
CA GLY A 125 -22.77 1.70 -7.08
C GLY A 125 -23.92 2.71 -7.11
N ASN A 126 -24.68 2.81 -6.03
CA ASN A 126 -25.79 3.75 -5.90
C ASN A 126 -25.35 5.14 -5.41
N ASP A 127 -24.17 5.25 -4.82
CA ASP A 127 -23.64 6.50 -4.32
C ASP A 127 -23.14 7.36 -5.49
N SER A 128 -23.68 8.57 -5.66
CA SER A 128 -23.39 9.47 -6.78
C SER A 128 -22.99 10.85 -6.27
N GLY A 129 -21.90 11.39 -6.82
CA GLY A 129 -21.31 12.67 -6.45
C GLY A 129 -19.79 12.64 -6.51
N THR A 130 -19.15 13.80 -6.64
CA THR A 130 -17.70 13.95 -6.71
C THR A 130 -16.98 13.40 -5.48
N GLN A 131 -17.65 13.40 -4.33
CA GLN A 131 -17.16 12.82 -3.08
C GLN A 131 -16.96 11.31 -3.15
N TYR A 132 -17.63 10.61 -4.06
CA TYR A 132 -17.51 9.15 -4.24
C TYR A 132 -16.62 8.75 -5.42
N ARG A 133 -15.75 9.64 -5.91
CA ARG A 133 -14.81 9.36 -6.99
C ARG A 133 -13.76 8.34 -6.60
N SER A 134 -13.18 7.70 -7.60
CA SER A 134 -12.04 6.81 -7.43
C SER A 134 -10.74 7.61 -7.56
N GLU A 135 -9.92 7.65 -6.50
CA GLU A 135 -8.67 8.40 -6.49
C GLU A 135 -7.65 7.77 -5.53
N ILE A 136 -6.37 7.80 -5.91
CA ILE A 136 -5.23 7.39 -5.11
C ILE A 136 -4.41 8.63 -4.80
N PHE A 137 -4.19 8.93 -3.51
CA PHE A 137 -3.34 10.04 -3.06
C PHE A 137 -1.99 9.49 -2.62
N TYR A 138 -0.94 9.70 -3.42
CA TYR A 138 0.38 9.14 -3.13
C TYR A 138 1.16 10.02 -2.13
N HIS A 139 1.87 9.36 -1.21
CA HIS A 139 2.74 9.97 -0.20
C HIS A 139 4.23 9.91 -0.59
N SER A 140 4.56 9.29 -1.73
CA SER A 140 5.93 9.21 -2.26
C SER A 140 5.94 8.91 -3.75
N GLU A 141 7.02 9.26 -4.43
CA GLU A 141 7.21 8.92 -5.85
C GLU A 141 7.20 7.41 -6.11
N ARG A 142 7.62 6.60 -5.12
CA ARG A 142 7.51 5.15 -5.20
C ARG A 142 6.06 4.69 -5.25
N GLN A 143 5.19 5.24 -4.39
CA GLN A 143 3.75 4.94 -4.41
C GLN A 143 3.10 5.37 -5.72
N LYS A 144 3.42 6.60 -6.20
CA LYS A 144 2.95 7.10 -7.50
C LYS A 144 3.28 6.12 -8.62
N LYS A 145 4.56 5.78 -8.76
CA LYS A 145 5.03 4.86 -9.80
C LYS A 145 4.33 3.49 -9.69
N THR A 146 4.22 2.96 -8.49
CA THR A 146 3.54 1.67 -8.26
C THR A 146 2.06 1.73 -8.67
N ALA A 147 1.35 2.83 -8.37
CA ALA A 147 -0.04 3.01 -8.75
C ALA A 147 -0.21 3.16 -10.27
N GLU A 148 0.67 3.92 -10.94
CA GLU A 148 0.69 4.09 -12.40
C GLU A 148 0.94 2.76 -13.12
N GLU A 149 1.94 1.99 -12.66
CA GLU A 149 2.25 0.66 -13.20
C GLU A 149 1.09 -0.31 -13.01
N TYR A 150 0.43 -0.28 -11.84
CA TYR A 150 -0.69 -1.16 -11.55
C TYR A 150 -1.92 -0.84 -12.42
N ILE A 151 -2.29 0.44 -12.57
CA ILE A 151 -3.38 0.86 -13.48
C ILE A 151 -3.04 0.50 -14.93
N THR A 152 -1.79 0.68 -15.35
CA THR A 152 -1.33 0.29 -16.69
C THR A 152 -1.52 -1.22 -16.92
N LEU A 153 -1.15 -2.05 -15.95
CA LEU A 153 -1.35 -3.50 -16.01
C LEU A 153 -2.83 -3.85 -16.15
N LEU A 154 -3.70 -3.33 -15.26
CA LEU A 154 -5.13 -3.59 -15.28
C LEU A 154 -5.80 -3.16 -16.60
N THR A 155 -5.34 -2.05 -17.16
CA THR A 155 -5.83 -1.52 -18.46
C THR A 155 -5.38 -2.42 -19.61
N LYS A 156 -4.11 -2.85 -19.63
CA LYS A 156 -3.56 -3.77 -20.65
C LYS A 156 -4.28 -5.11 -20.66
N GLU A 157 -4.55 -5.65 -19.46
CA GLU A 157 -5.26 -6.92 -19.30
C GLU A 157 -6.78 -6.76 -19.49
N ASN A 158 -7.28 -5.55 -19.74
CA ASN A 158 -8.71 -5.23 -19.88
C ASN A 158 -9.57 -5.80 -18.74
N THR A 159 -9.04 -5.75 -17.51
CA THR A 159 -9.61 -6.43 -16.33
C THR A 159 -11.06 -6.04 -16.05
N PHE A 160 -11.44 -4.80 -16.29
CA PHE A 160 -12.79 -4.28 -16.03
C PHE A 160 -13.67 -4.19 -17.27
N GLY A 161 -13.16 -4.46 -18.47
CA GLY A 161 -13.91 -4.33 -19.73
C GLY A 161 -14.31 -2.89 -20.09
N LYS A 162 -13.85 -1.89 -19.31
CA LYS A 162 -14.13 -0.46 -19.46
C LYS A 162 -12.89 0.34 -19.03
N PRO A 163 -12.75 1.60 -19.51
CA PRO A 163 -11.65 2.47 -19.08
C PRO A 163 -11.66 2.70 -17.57
N ILE A 164 -10.48 2.64 -16.95
CA ILE A 164 -10.28 3.01 -15.56
C ILE A 164 -10.26 4.54 -15.47
N VAL A 165 -11.06 5.09 -14.56
CA VAL A 165 -11.17 6.54 -14.30
C VAL A 165 -10.51 6.97 -12.98
N THR A 166 -9.84 6.05 -12.31
CA THR A 166 -9.10 6.33 -11.06
C THR A 166 -8.03 7.37 -11.31
N VAL A 167 -8.05 8.47 -10.58
CA VAL A 167 -7.05 9.53 -10.61
C VAL A 167 -5.90 9.21 -9.66
N ILE A 168 -4.67 9.60 -10.01
CA ILE A 168 -3.50 9.53 -9.13
C ILE A 168 -3.05 10.97 -8.86
N SER A 169 -3.14 11.41 -7.61
CA SER A 169 -2.80 12.76 -7.17
C SER A 169 -1.76 12.73 -6.06
N ALA A 170 -0.97 13.80 -5.93
CA ALA A 170 -0.17 13.98 -4.72
C ALA A 170 -1.08 14.12 -3.50
N GLU A 171 -0.60 13.67 -2.35
CA GLU A 171 -1.30 13.92 -1.09
C GLU A 171 -1.54 15.42 -0.88
N SER A 172 -2.62 15.72 -0.20
CA SER A 172 -2.95 17.05 0.29
C SER A 172 -3.43 16.94 1.74
N LYS A 173 -3.89 18.03 2.33
CA LYS A 173 -4.36 17.96 3.70
C LYS A 173 -5.55 17.00 3.82
N PHE A 174 -5.37 15.97 4.63
CA PHE A 174 -6.43 15.05 5.04
C PHE A 174 -7.16 15.64 6.25
N TYR A 175 -8.48 15.61 6.22
CA TYR A 175 -9.34 16.01 7.32
C TYR A 175 -10.08 14.76 7.82
N GLU A 176 -9.82 14.38 9.06
CA GLU A 176 -10.50 13.26 9.69
C GLU A 176 -12.00 13.53 9.77
N ALA A 177 -12.81 12.54 9.41
CA ALA A 177 -14.25 12.61 9.54
C ALA A 177 -14.65 12.47 11.01
N GLU A 178 -15.86 12.91 11.31
CA GLU A 178 -16.42 12.93 12.67
C GLU A 178 -16.40 11.52 13.30
N ASP A 179 -16.28 11.45 14.63
CA ASP A 179 -16.09 10.21 15.39
C ASP A 179 -17.14 9.13 15.07
N TYR A 180 -18.38 9.52 14.80
CA TYR A 180 -19.46 8.59 14.47
C TYR A 180 -19.30 7.92 13.10
N HIS A 181 -18.35 8.36 12.27
CA HIS A 181 -17.99 7.72 11.02
C HIS A 181 -16.86 6.69 11.16
N GLN A 182 -16.07 6.77 12.23
CA GLN A 182 -14.93 5.88 12.44
C GLN A 182 -15.39 4.48 12.85
N ASN A 183 -14.82 3.45 12.21
CA ASN A 183 -15.15 2.05 12.46
C ASN A 183 -16.66 1.78 12.39
N TYR A 184 -17.33 2.46 11.44
CA TYR A 184 -18.79 2.48 11.35
C TYR A 184 -19.40 1.10 11.14
N TYR A 185 -18.83 0.30 10.25
CA TYR A 185 -19.34 -1.03 9.94
C TYR A 185 -19.41 -1.94 11.17
N ASN A 186 -18.33 -1.98 11.95
CA ASN A 186 -18.27 -2.85 13.13
C ASN A 186 -19.28 -2.48 14.21
N GLN A 187 -19.68 -1.21 14.27
CA GLN A 187 -20.66 -0.70 15.23
C GLN A 187 -22.11 -0.80 14.73
N ASN A 188 -22.32 -0.99 13.41
CA ASN A 188 -23.63 -0.83 12.77
C ASN A 188 -23.99 -1.97 11.81
N GLN A 189 -23.48 -3.21 12.01
CA GLN A 189 -23.63 -4.32 11.06
C GLN A 189 -25.08 -4.68 10.71
N SER A 190 -26.04 -4.42 11.61
CA SER A 190 -27.46 -4.69 11.41
C SER A 190 -28.18 -3.65 10.56
N GLN A 191 -27.56 -2.49 10.27
CA GLN A 191 -28.16 -1.48 9.40
C GLN A 191 -28.22 -1.96 7.95
N GLY A 192 -29.26 -1.57 7.23
CA GLY A 192 -29.51 -2.01 5.86
C GLY A 192 -28.34 -1.76 4.92
N TYR A 193 -27.74 -0.55 4.94
CA TYR A 193 -26.57 -0.23 4.12
C TYR A 193 -25.38 -1.15 4.46
N CYS A 194 -25.11 -1.38 5.73
CA CYS A 194 -24.05 -2.29 6.17
C CYS A 194 -24.29 -3.72 5.68
N SER A 195 -25.50 -4.23 5.87
CA SER A 195 -25.84 -5.61 5.51
C SER A 195 -25.83 -5.86 4.00
N TYR A 196 -26.37 -4.91 3.20
CA TYR A 196 -26.53 -5.11 1.76
C TYR A 196 -25.37 -4.60 0.91
N VAL A 197 -24.58 -3.65 1.40
CA VAL A 197 -23.50 -3.02 0.62
C VAL A 197 -22.12 -3.36 1.18
N ILE A 198 -21.90 -3.23 2.50
CA ILE A 198 -20.58 -3.40 3.08
C ILE A 198 -20.24 -4.87 3.32
N THR A 199 -21.15 -5.63 3.93
CA THR A 199 -20.93 -7.06 4.26
C THR A 199 -20.46 -7.87 3.04
N PRO A 200 -21.09 -7.78 1.85
CA PRO A 200 -20.64 -8.51 0.68
C PRO A 200 -19.19 -8.15 0.25
N LYS A 201 -18.77 -6.91 0.44
CA LYS A 201 -17.39 -6.49 0.12
C LYS A 201 -16.39 -7.08 1.11
N VAL A 202 -16.71 -7.08 2.40
CA VAL A 202 -15.88 -7.70 3.46
C VAL A 202 -15.76 -9.20 3.21
N GLU A 203 -16.87 -9.89 2.92
CA GLU A 203 -16.86 -11.32 2.59
C GLU A 203 -16.03 -11.61 1.33
N LYS A 204 -16.11 -10.76 0.31
CA LYS A 204 -15.27 -10.87 -0.88
C LYS A 204 -13.79 -10.81 -0.53
N VAL A 205 -13.37 -9.87 0.33
CA VAL A 205 -11.99 -9.76 0.80
C VAL A 205 -11.58 -11.01 1.57
N ARG A 206 -12.39 -11.46 2.51
CA ARG A 206 -12.16 -12.70 3.29
C ARG A 206 -12.01 -13.92 2.39
N LYS A 207 -12.74 -13.98 1.29
CA LYS A 207 -12.64 -15.07 0.31
C LYS A 207 -11.41 -14.99 -0.57
N LEU A 208 -11.10 -13.82 -1.12
CA LEU A 208 -10.01 -13.63 -2.09
C LEU A 208 -8.63 -13.50 -1.45
N PHE A 209 -8.55 -12.91 -0.26
CA PHE A 209 -7.29 -12.53 0.40
C PHE A 209 -7.08 -13.25 1.74
N LYS A 210 -7.47 -14.52 1.83
CA LYS A 210 -7.40 -15.33 3.08
C LYS A 210 -6.04 -15.30 3.78
N ASN A 211 -4.96 -15.26 3.00
CA ASN A 211 -3.59 -15.24 3.52
C ASN A 211 -3.11 -13.85 3.97
N LYS A 212 -3.89 -12.82 3.70
CA LYS A 212 -3.60 -11.42 4.04
C LYS A 212 -4.47 -10.91 5.20
N LEU A 213 -5.32 -11.73 5.79
CA LEU A 213 -6.22 -11.33 6.87
C LEU A 213 -5.54 -11.33 8.23
N LYS A 214 -6.01 -10.47 9.13
CA LYS A 214 -5.74 -10.56 10.56
C LYS A 214 -6.22 -11.92 11.08
N LYS A 215 -5.47 -12.49 12.02
CA LYS A 215 -5.84 -13.74 12.73
C LYS A 215 -6.66 -13.43 13.95
#